data_9134f1823557dc2bec230aacb8db93eb
#
_entry.id   9134f1823557dc2bec230aacb8db93eb
#
_cell.length_a   1.000
_cell.length_b   1.000
_cell.length_c   1.000
_cell.angle_alpha   90.00
_cell.angle_beta   90.00
_cell.angle_gamma   90.00
#
_symmetry.space_group_name_H-M   'P 1'
#
loop_
_entity.id
_entity.type
_entity.pdbx_description
1 polymer ?
#
loop_
_entity_poly.entity_id
_entity_poly.type
_entity_poly.pdbx_seq_one_letter_code
_entity_poly.pdbx_strand_id
1 'polypeptide(L)'
;MISKKLLYNKVLGLAVAALTFVACTDTWDDHYESLGNGANSVHQGSLWQAISSNPNLSNFASVLEACNYKPVLDGSQVFTVFAPTNDQFTQAQAEAWINDYQQQVAANVHQKNNTVLKEFVQNHIALYNHSVSSLRIDSIVMMNGKYAVLSDTAINGVKLLDKNQLYENGVLYTLDKQVNYLPTVFEYVSKDAELDSLRSFLYNSHYYYREFDPGQSVPGSIVDGKMQYLDSVFYQINELFSWTGRINSEDSTYLFLAPKNDTWKELVEKYEPYFNYPEKVANRDSLVYTMPRLAVLAGSSFSRTFNSDEQLQDSAMSTECTINYVNRKALWFRPFEYYQYFKPLEAKGAMGNVEKVQCSNGEVLKTTDWNISDLNTFNTYVFSTSKIKEVSKVKNSSSTNATDSIETIKAQMHYVTSDNKYFDKLWGNQYIEFEQQTTTMNHYVTYILPNVLSNMGYDIYLVAAPALAGDSTASDVSRLPTEVRCTIFNPGKGEEQLMGPDGTHKTFVTTPDAVDYILLAENYQFNTCTYNVSESDLQACLKIETRVGNADIRNNKKTRTMRINCILLVPHGTLELVDALPSEIGSPAVPVAANHVGTPGVLLYPHGKYTDRSYRAWYLQR
;
A
#
# COMPACT_ATOMS: atom_id res chain seq x y z
N MET A 1 0.80 -9.36 -61.26
CA MET A 1 0.87 -7.88 -61.01
C MET A 1 1.14 -7.68 -59.52
N ILE A 2 2.40 -7.69 -59.10
CA ILE A 2 2.79 -7.50 -57.69
C ILE A 2 2.70 -6.01 -57.41
N SER A 3 1.83 -5.65 -56.49
CA SER A 3 1.43 -4.27 -56.20
C SER A 3 2.65 -3.43 -55.78
N LYS A 4 2.86 -2.29 -56.44
CA LYS A 4 3.89 -1.27 -56.12
C LYS A 4 3.87 -0.84 -54.63
N LYS A 5 2.79 -1.04 -53.90
CA LYS A 5 2.67 -0.76 -52.47
C LYS A 5 3.51 -1.73 -51.60
N LEU A 6 3.69 -3.00 -52.04
CA LEU A 6 4.48 -3.97 -51.28
C LEU A 6 6.00 -3.70 -51.35
N LEU A 7 6.43 -3.13 -52.49
CA LEU A 7 7.83 -2.73 -52.69
C LEU A 7 8.19 -1.49 -51.87
N TYR A 8 7.26 -0.52 -51.80
CA TYR A 8 7.46 0.74 -51.05
C TYR A 8 7.57 0.50 -49.54
N ASN A 9 6.75 -0.41 -49.01
CA ASN A 9 6.79 -0.76 -47.58
C ASN A 9 8.04 -1.56 -47.19
N LYS A 10 8.61 -2.34 -48.12
CA LYS A 10 9.86 -3.07 -47.84
C LYS A 10 11.08 -2.16 -47.91
N VAL A 11 11.08 -1.17 -48.83
CA VAL A 11 12.15 -0.18 -48.91
C VAL A 11 12.10 0.80 -47.76
N LEU A 12 10.91 1.19 -47.29
CA LEU A 12 10.74 2.03 -46.11
C LEU A 12 11.16 1.31 -44.81
N GLY A 13 10.86 0.02 -44.69
CA GLY A 13 11.28 -0.81 -43.57
C GLY A 13 12.79 -1.01 -43.50
N LEU A 14 13.47 -1.14 -44.66
CA LEU A 14 14.94 -1.23 -44.69
C LEU A 14 15.61 0.13 -44.41
N ALA A 15 15.01 1.25 -44.84
CA ALA A 15 15.55 2.58 -44.55
C ALA A 15 15.40 2.95 -43.06
N VAL A 16 14.30 2.55 -42.40
CA VAL A 16 14.11 2.76 -40.95
C VAL A 16 15.07 1.85 -40.14
N ALA A 17 15.29 0.60 -40.57
CA ALA A 17 16.25 -0.28 -39.92
C ALA A 17 17.72 0.18 -40.08
N ALA A 18 18.06 0.77 -41.23
CA ALA A 18 19.40 1.36 -41.44
C ALA A 18 19.63 2.64 -40.62
N LEU A 19 18.58 3.44 -40.38
CA LEU A 19 18.67 4.65 -39.55
C LEU A 19 18.79 4.32 -38.06
N THR A 20 18.24 3.18 -37.59
CA THR A 20 18.39 2.76 -36.20
C THR A 20 19.78 2.19 -35.90
N PHE A 21 20.48 1.63 -36.89
CA PHE A 21 21.86 1.14 -36.69
C PHE A 21 22.88 2.31 -36.71
N VAL A 22 22.61 3.42 -37.42
CA VAL A 22 23.50 4.59 -37.39
C VAL A 22 23.34 5.40 -36.12
N ALA A 23 22.12 5.43 -35.51
CA ALA A 23 21.91 6.12 -34.24
C ALA A 23 22.56 5.41 -33.02
N CYS A 24 22.85 4.10 -33.11
CA CYS A 24 23.54 3.38 -32.04
C CYS A 24 25.08 3.49 -32.10
N THR A 25 25.66 3.85 -33.27
CA THR A 25 27.11 4.03 -33.39
C THR A 25 27.57 5.41 -32.95
N ASP A 26 26.79 6.44 -33.19
CA ASP A 26 27.15 7.81 -32.78
C ASP A 26 27.19 8.03 -31.27
N THR A 27 26.32 7.36 -30.52
CA THR A 27 26.34 7.42 -29.03
C THR A 27 27.49 6.65 -28.39
N TRP A 28 28.06 5.66 -29.07
CA TRP A 28 29.25 4.94 -28.61
C TRP A 28 30.51 5.76 -28.89
N ASP A 29 30.62 6.36 -30.04
CA ASP A 29 31.78 7.16 -30.41
C ASP A 29 31.82 8.49 -29.65
N ASP A 30 30.67 9.15 -29.39
CA ASP A 30 30.61 10.36 -28.55
C ASP A 30 31.01 10.08 -27.09
N HIS A 31 30.77 8.86 -26.59
CA HIS A 31 31.21 8.46 -25.23
C HIS A 31 32.73 8.24 -25.16
N TYR A 32 33.35 7.79 -26.26
CA TYR A 32 34.79 7.60 -26.35
C TYR A 32 35.52 8.86 -26.81
N GLU A 33 34.94 9.68 -27.68
CA GLU A 33 35.54 10.94 -28.14
C GLU A 33 35.53 12.04 -27.08
N SER A 34 34.57 12.05 -26.15
CA SER A 34 34.59 12.95 -24.99
C SER A 34 35.72 12.66 -24.01
N LEU A 35 36.29 11.44 -24.07
CA LEU A 35 37.46 11.02 -23.31
C LEU A 35 38.77 11.44 -24.04
N GLY A 36 38.72 11.80 -25.33
CA GLY A 36 39.90 11.97 -26.19
C GLY A 36 40.48 13.40 -26.27
N ASN A 37 39.83 14.43 -25.76
CA ASN A 37 40.27 15.82 -25.94
C ASN A 37 40.90 16.51 -24.73
N GLY A 38 41.61 15.78 -23.88
CA GLY A 38 42.38 16.38 -22.81
C GLY A 38 43.00 15.37 -21.88
N ALA A 39 44.27 15.08 -22.05
CA ALA A 39 45.22 14.61 -21.05
C ALA A 39 44.98 13.22 -20.36
N ASN A 40 44.02 12.42 -20.76
CA ASN A 40 43.83 11.09 -20.18
C ASN A 40 44.25 9.98 -21.13
N SER A 41 45.58 9.73 -21.23
CA SER A 41 46.07 8.47 -21.77
C SER A 41 45.60 7.31 -20.93
N VAL A 42 45.10 6.23 -21.58
CA VAL A 42 44.82 4.98 -20.89
C VAL A 42 46.15 4.50 -20.28
N HIS A 43 46.15 4.36 -18.94
CA HIS A 43 47.29 3.78 -18.24
C HIS A 43 47.37 2.30 -18.56
N GLN A 44 48.59 1.79 -18.69
CA GLN A 44 48.80 0.36 -18.91
C GLN A 44 48.47 -0.43 -17.64
N GLY A 45 47.86 -1.61 -17.82
CA GLY A 45 47.55 -2.55 -16.77
C GLY A 45 46.11 -2.45 -16.24
N SER A 46 45.80 -3.38 -15.37
CA SER A 46 44.46 -3.53 -14.76
C SER A 46 44.24 -2.58 -13.57
N LEU A 47 42.99 -2.43 -13.17
CA LEU A 47 42.60 -1.72 -11.91
C LEU A 47 43.31 -2.35 -10.71
N TRP A 48 43.47 -3.69 -10.66
CA TRP A 48 44.19 -4.33 -9.56
C TRP A 48 45.67 -3.91 -9.53
N GLN A 49 46.35 -3.92 -10.67
CA GLN A 49 47.76 -3.51 -10.77
C GLN A 49 47.93 -2.07 -10.34
N ALA A 50 47.02 -1.18 -10.74
CA ALA A 50 47.02 0.22 -10.34
C ALA A 50 46.89 0.41 -8.83
N ILE A 51 45.95 -0.30 -8.21
CA ILE A 51 45.67 -0.21 -6.77
C ILE A 51 46.80 -0.81 -5.95
N SER A 52 47.26 -2.02 -6.32
CA SER A 52 48.27 -2.78 -5.58
C SER A 52 49.67 -2.17 -5.67
N SER A 53 49.98 -1.46 -6.76
CA SER A 53 51.28 -0.79 -6.95
C SER A 53 51.34 0.61 -6.33
N ASN A 54 50.20 1.18 -5.92
CA ASN A 54 50.14 2.51 -5.33
C ASN A 54 50.37 2.45 -3.81
N PRO A 55 51.49 2.97 -3.26
CA PRO A 55 51.75 2.93 -1.84
C PRO A 55 50.67 3.62 -0.96
N ASN A 56 49.99 4.65 -1.52
CA ASN A 56 48.94 5.37 -0.80
C ASN A 56 47.61 4.62 -0.74
N LEU A 57 47.46 3.49 -1.42
CA LEU A 57 46.27 2.63 -1.45
C LEU A 57 46.53 1.25 -0.83
N SER A 58 47.67 1.05 -0.17
CA SER A 58 48.08 -0.27 0.35
C SER A 58 47.07 -0.87 1.35
N ASN A 59 46.45 -0.04 2.19
CA ASN A 59 45.41 -0.49 3.13
C ASN A 59 44.15 -0.98 2.41
N PHE A 60 43.71 -0.28 1.38
CA PHE A 60 42.57 -0.71 0.56
C PHE A 60 42.90 -1.98 -0.24
N ALA A 61 44.11 -2.05 -0.84
CA ALA A 61 44.59 -3.22 -1.55
C ALA A 61 44.61 -4.48 -0.64
N SER A 62 45.03 -4.34 0.62
CA SER A 62 45.08 -5.47 1.56
C SER A 62 43.69 -6.04 1.87
N VAL A 63 42.67 -5.19 2.00
CA VAL A 63 41.27 -5.66 2.20
C VAL A 63 40.74 -6.36 0.94
N LEU A 64 40.97 -5.78 -0.24
CA LEU A 64 40.58 -6.41 -1.52
C LEU A 64 41.24 -7.79 -1.73
N GLU A 65 42.52 -7.91 -1.40
CA GLU A 65 43.25 -9.18 -1.50
C GLU A 65 42.71 -10.20 -0.50
N ALA A 66 42.54 -9.83 0.76
CA ALA A 66 41.98 -10.70 1.79
C ALA A 66 40.57 -11.20 1.43
N CYS A 67 39.76 -10.36 0.79
CA CYS A 67 38.42 -10.67 0.32
C CYS A 67 38.39 -11.40 -1.04
N ASN A 68 39.55 -11.76 -1.60
CA ASN A 68 39.71 -12.44 -2.91
C ASN A 68 39.12 -11.68 -4.11
N TYR A 69 39.22 -10.33 -4.10
CA TYR A 69 38.76 -9.47 -5.20
C TYR A 69 39.83 -9.19 -6.26
N LYS A 70 41.07 -9.62 -6.04
CA LYS A 70 42.12 -9.54 -7.05
C LYS A 70 41.72 -10.12 -8.41
N PRO A 71 41.19 -11.34 -8.52
CA PRO A 71 40.80 -11.90 -9.83
C PRO A 71 39.69 -11.12 -10.53
N VAL A 72 38.81 -10.45 -9.73
CA VAL A 72 37.70 -9.63 -10.26
C VAL A 72 38.24 -8.35 -10.89
N LEU A 73 39.18 -7.66 -10.21
CA LEU A 73 39.73 -6.38 -10.65
C LEU A 73 40.94 -6.52 -11.60
N ASP A 74 41.47 -7.71 -11.75
CA ASP A 74 42.52 -8.05 -12.74
C ASP A 74 41.95 -8.67 -14.02
N GLY A 75 40.63 -8.98 -14.01
CA GLY A 75 39.92 -9.55 -15.14
C GLY A 75 39.56 -8.53 -16.23
N SER A 76 38.91 -9.02 -17.30
CA SER A 76 38.50 -8.19 -18.44
C SER A 76 37.19 -7.44 -18.22
N GLN A 77 36.45 -7.67 -17.12
CA GLN A 77 35.22 -6.96 -16.82
C GLN A 77 35.52 -5.53 -16.39
N VAL A 78 34.70 -4.59 -16.88
CA VAL A 78 34.92 -3.16 -16.69
C VAL A 78 34.20 -2.69 -15.42
N PHE A 79 34.95 -1.97 -14.57
CA PHE A 79 34.45 -1.39 -13.31
C PHE A 79 34.91 0.06 -13.13
N THR A 80 34.25 0.74 -12.20
CA THR A 80 34.77 1.98 -11.62
C THR A 80 35.06 1.75 -10.15
N VAL A 81 36.31 2.00 -9.73
CA VAL A 81 36.73 1.79 -8.34
C VAL A 81 36.97 3.13 -7.66
N PHE A 82 36.47 3.26 -6.43
CA PHE A 82 36.60 4.41 -5.56
C PHE A 82 37.48 4.02 -4.35
N ALA A 83 38.77 4.23 -4.46
CA ALA A 83 39.75 3.75 -3.51
C ALA A 83 40.09 4.81 -2.43
N PRO A 84 39.78 4.57 -1.14
CA PRO A 84 40.18 5.48 -0.07
C PRO A 84 41.70 5.44 0.14
N THR A 85 42.31 6.63 0.34
CA THR A 85 43.74 6.74 0.60
C THR A 85 44.07 6.39 2.05
N ASN A 86 45.34 5.99 2.29
CA ASN A 86 45.82 5.60 3.61
C ASN A 86 45.78 6.74 4.65
N ASP A 87 45.66 8.00 4.23
CA ASP A 87 45.61 9.16 5.13
C ASP A 87 44.40 9.12 6.06
N GLN A 88 43.24 8.65 5.56
CA GLN A 88 41.99 8.58 6.31
C GLN A 88 41.44 7.15 6.41
N PHE A 89 41.95 6.23 5.61
CA PHE A 89 41.68 4.82 5.75
C PHE A 89 42.90 4.09 6.30
N THR A 90 42.97 4.06 7.63
CA THR A 90 44.14 3.60 8.37
C THR A 90 44.34 2.09 8.30
N GLN A 91 45.56 1.61 8.59
CA GLN A 91 45.84 0.18 8.67
C GLN A 91 44.95 -0.52 9.69
N ALA A 92 44.68 0.09 10.86
CA ALA A 92 43.79 -0.48 11.88
C ALA A 92 42.35 -0.69 11.36
N GLN A 93 41.85 0.22 10.52
CA GLN A 93 40.52 0.06 9.88
C GLN A 93 40.53 -1.06 8.85
N ALA A 94 41.59 -1.17 8.05
CA ALA A 94 41.76 -2.26 7.11
C ALA A 94 41.81 -3.63 7.81
N GLU A 95 42.61 -3.74 8.88
CA GLU A 95 42.71 -4.95 9.70
C GLU A 95 41.36 -5.31 10.34
N ALA A 96 40.56 -4.34 10.79
CA ALA A 96 39.23 -4.57 11.33
C ALA A 96 38.31 -5.22 10.27
N TRP A 97 38.28 -4.69 9.04
CA TRP A 97 37.51 -5.29 7.93
C TRP A 97 38.00 -6.69 7.56
N ILE A 98 39.31 -6.92 7.53
CA ILE A 98 39.90 -8.23 7.23
C ILE A 98 39.53 -9.26 8.30
N ASN A 99 39.65 -8.88 9.57
CA ASN A 99 39.28 -9.76 10.69
C ASN A 99 37.80 -10.13 10.68
N ASP A 100 36.91 -9.16 10.42
CA ASP A 100 35.46 -9.42 10.31
C ASP A 100 35.16 -10.35 9.13
N TYR A 101 35.78 -10.12 7.97
CA TYR A 101 35.63 -11.03 6.82
C TYR A 101 36.05 -12.47 7.16
N GLN A 102 37.21 -12.63 7.81
CA GLN A 102 37.72 -13.94 8.22
C GLN A 102 36.81 -14.64 9.23
N GLN A 103 36.25 -13.90 10.18
CA GLN A 103 35.27 -14.44 11.14
C GLN A 103 34.00 -14.93 10.42
N GLN A 104 33.48 -14.15 9.48
CA GLN A 104 32.30 -14.55 8.71
C GLN A 104 32.56 -15.78 7.82
N VAL A 105 33.75 -15.86 7.22
CA VAL A 105 34.16 -17.05 6.45
C VAL A 105 34.30 -18.27 7.37
N ALA A 106 34.90 -18.12 8.54
CA ALA A 106 35.01 -19.21 9.52
C ALA A 106 33.65 -19.68 10.05
N ALA A 107 32.68 -18.76 10.12
CA ALA A 107 31.29 -19.05 10.45
C ALA A 107 30.46 -19.61 9.28
N ASN A 108 31.09 -19.92 8.13
CA ASN A 108 30.45 -20.38 6.90
C ASN A 108 29.35 -19.46 6.37
N VAL A 109 29.48 -18.14 6.56
CA VAL A 109 28.56 -17.16 5.98
C VAL A 109 28.76 -17.18 4.47
N HIS A 110 27.67 -17.42 3.73
CA HIS A 110 27.71 -17.44 2.27
C HIS A 110 28.12 -16.06 1.72
N GLN A 111 28.91 -16.03 0.64
CA GLN A 111 29.44 -14.77 0.06
C GLN A 111 28.35 -13.70 -0.16
N LYS A 112 27.18 -14.08 -0.67
CA LYS A 112 26.05 -13.16 -0.89
C LYS A 112 25.54 -12.49 0.40
N ASN A 113 25.80 -13.08 1.55
CA ASN A 113 25.37 -12.59 2.86
C ASN A 113 26.52 -12.00 3.68
N ASN A 114 27.75 -12.03 3.15
CA ASN A 114 28.90 -11.49 3.82
C ASN A 114 28.84 -9.96 3.88
N THR A 115 28.78 -9.41 5.07
CA THR A 115 28.58 -7.96 5.27
C THR A 115 29.81 -7.17 4.83
N VAL A 116 31.03 -7.69 5.00
CA VAL A 116 32.25 -7.00 4.56
C VAL A 116 32.28 -6.85 3.04
N LEU A 117 31.90 -7.90 2.32
CA LEU A 117 31.80 -7.80 0.87
C LEU A 117 30.75 -6.77 0.45
N LYS A 118 29.59 -6.80 1.06
CA LYS A 118 28.48 -5.89 0.72
C LYS A 118 28.70 -4.45 1.16
N GLU A 119 29.12 -4.27 2.41
CA GLU A 119 29.15 -2.95 3.05
C GLU A 119 30.44 -2.17 2.82
N PHE A 120 31.51 -2.87 2.51
CA PHE A 120 32.81 -2.23 2.22
C PHE A 120 33.24 -2.48 0.78
N VAL A 121 33.61 -3.71 0.39
CA VAL A 121 34.24 -3.97 -0.90
C VAL A 121 33.35 -3.53 -2.07
N GLN A 122 32.14 -4.06 -2.13
CA GLN A 122 31.19 -3.77 -3.22
C GLN A 122 30.60 -2.35 -3.14
N ASN A 123 30.71 -1.69 -1.97
CA ASN A 123 30.32 -0.30 -1.78
C ASN A 123 31.36 0.70 -2.32
N HIS A 124 32.54 0.22 -2.70
CA HIS A 124 33.59 1.00 -3.34
C HIS A 124 33.82 0.66 -4.81
N ILE A 125 33.01 -0.23 -5.38
CA ILE A 125 33.11 -0.66 -6.77
C ILE A 125 31.76 -0.44 -7.46
N ALA A 126 31.75 0.40 -8.50
CA ALA A 126 30.57 0.56 -9.35
C ALA A 126 30.67 -0.35 -10.58
N LEU A 127 29.50 -0.80 -11.06
CA LEU A 127 29.38 -1.51 -12.32
C LEU A 127 29.61 -0.51 -13.47
N TYR A 128 30.27 -1.00 -14.52
CA TYR A 128 30.56 -0.22 -15.73
C TYR A 128 31.61 0.90 -15.53
N ASN A 129 31.85 1.60 -16.60
CA ASN A 129 32.80 2.69 -16.68
C ASN A 129 32.08 4.04 -16.46
N HIS A 130 32.44 4.77 -15.42
CA HIS A 130 31.86 6.07 -15.09
C HIS A 130 32.95 7.12 -15.00
N SER A 131 32.93 8.07 -15.93
CA SER A 131 33.81 9.25 -15.93
C SER A 131 33.00 10.50 -15.59
N VAL A 132 33.53 11.38 -14.77
CA VAL A 132 32.86 12.62 -14.38
C VAL A 132 33.32 13.79 -15.23
N SER A 133 32.41 14.68 -15.55
CA SER A 133 32.67 16.00 -16.13
C SER A 133 32.13 17.08 -15.18
N SER A 134 32.65 18.31 -15.32
CA SER A 134 32.37 19.44 -14.43
C SER A 134 30.91 19.90 -14.36
N LEU A 135 30.01 19.31 -15.14
CA LEU A 135 28.61 19.74 -15.26
C LEU A 135 27.59 18.65 -15.00
N ARG A 136 28.03 17.44 -14.61
CA ARG A 136 27.13 16.29 -14.50
C ARG A 136 27.14 15.69 -13.09
N ILE A 137 25.95 15.43 -12.60
CA ILE A 137 25.71 14.60 -11.40
C ILE A 137 25.01 13.33 -11.91
N ASP A 138 25.60 12.19 -11.65
CA ASP A 138 25.08 10.89 -12.07
C ASP A 138 24.69 10.03 -10.86
N SER A 139 23.60 9.27 -11.02
CA SER A 139 23.29 8.16 -10.14
C SER A 139 23.87 6.89 -10.76
N ILE A 140 24.86 6.30 -10.11
CA ILE A 140 25.56 5.11 -10.59
C ILE A 140 25.22 3.89 -9.75
N VAL A 141 25.26 2.69 -10.35
CA VAL A 141 24.97 1.43 -9.65
C VAL A 141 26.24 0.84 -9.10
N MET A 142 26.30 0.66 -7.77
CA MET A 142 27.39 -0.01 -7.09
C MET A 142 27.26 -1.54 -7.21
N MET A 143 28.35 -2.27 -7.04
CA MET A 143 28.37 -3.74 -7.14
C MET A 143 27.48 -4.42 -6.09
N ASN A 144 27.19 -3.77 -4.98
CA ASN A 144 26.25 -4.24 -3.96
C ASN A 144 24.77 -3.97 -4.31
N GLY A 145 24.47 -3.42 -5.50
CA GLY A 145 23.13 -3.11 -5.96
C GLY A 145 22.56 -1.78 -5.46
N LYS A 146 23.34 -1.00 -4.70
CA LYS A 146 22.91 0.33 -4.24
C LYS A 146 23.22 1.42 -5.27
N TYR A 147 22.48 2.51 -5.19
CA TYR A 147 22.77 3.70 -5.98
C TYR A 147 23.72 4.64 -5.22
N ALA A 148 24.68 5.19 -5.95
CA ALA A 148 25.56 6.23 -5.43
C ALA A 148 25.50 7.47 -6.32
N VAL A 149 25.51 8.64 -5.70
CA VAL A 149 25.54 9.94 -6.41
C VAL A 149 26.99 10.33 -6.67
N LEU A 150 27.38 10.33 -7.95
CA LEU A 150 28.69 10.73 -8.41
C LEU A 150 28.63 12.12 -9.03
N SER A 151 29.45 13.04 -8.53
CA SER A 151 29.65 14.39 -9.08
C SER A 151 31.12 14.57 -9.49
N ASP A 152 31.44 15.74 -10.03
CA ASP A 152 32.82 16.13 -10.36
C ASP A 152 33.73 16.28 -9.14
N THR A 153 33.18 16.38 -7.94
CA THR A 153 33.92 16.60 -6.69
C THR A 153 33.79 15.52 -5.65
N ALA A 154 32.74 14.70 -5.73
CA ALA A 154 32.42 13.74 -4.66
C ALA A 154 31.61 12.53 -5.13
N ILE A 155 31.73 11.43 -4.40
CA ILE A 155 30.79 10.30 -4.43
C ILE A 155 30.09 10.18 -3.07
N ASN A 156 28.77 10.24 -3.07
CA ASN A 156 27.96 10.26 -1.82
C ASN A 156 28.51 11.24 -0.77
N GLY A 157 28.99 12.42 -1.22
CA GLY A 157 29.57 13.45 -0.34
C GLY A 157 31.01 13.17 0.11
N VAL A 158 31.62 12.06 -0.29
CA VAL A 158 33.04 11.78 -0.04
C VAL A 158 33.87 12.37 -1.17
N LYS A 159 34.85 13.21 -0.81
CA LYS A 159 35.65 13.99 -1.76
C LYS A 159 36.52 13.10 -2.64
N LEU A 160 36.50 13.38 -3.97
CA LEU A 160 37.44 12.82 -4.94
C LEU A 160 38.78 13.58 -4.90
N LEU A 161 39.88 12.85 -4.75
CA LEU A 161 41.24 13.41 -4.79
C LEU A 161 41.79 13.36 -6.22
N ASP A 162 41.96 12.14 -6.77
CA ASP A 162 42.30 11.95 -8.19
C ASP A 162 41.08 11.41 -8.93
N LYS A 163 40.90 11.88 -10.16
CA LYS A 163 39.70 11.63 -10.95
C LYS A 163 40.04 11.03 -12.30
N ASN A 164 39.09 10.22 -12.82
CA ASN A 164 39.12 9.76 -14.21
C ASN A 164 40.45 9.07 -14.61
N GLN A 165 41.08 8.34 -13.70
CA GLN A 165 42.30 7.58 -14.03
C GLN A 165 41.86 6.32 -14.80
N LEU A 166 42.02 6.34 -16.11
CA LEU A 166 41.57 5.28 -17.03
C LEU A 166 42.60 4.18 -17.12
N TYR A 167 42.19 2.93 -16.89
CA TYR A 167 42.97 1.70 -17.03
C TYR A 167 42.33 0.75 -18.06
N GLU A 168 42.98 -0.34 -18.43
CA GLU A 168 42.50 -1.27 -19.46
C GLU A 168 41.13 -1.87 -19.15
N ASN A 169 40.77 -2.03 -17.87
CA ASN A 169 39.49 -2.60 -17.43
C ASN A 169 38.69 -1.68 -16.52
N GLY A 170 38.85 -0.38 -16.63
CA GLY A 170 37.98 0.55 -15.92
C GLY A 170 38.59 1.88 -15.49
N VAL A 171 37.91 2.56 -14.58
CA VAL A 171 38.31 3.86 -14.04
C VAL A 171 38.60 3.76 -12.54
N LEU A 172 39.70 4.39 -12.14
CA LEU A 172 40.07 4.55 -10.74
C LEU A 172 39.87 5.99 -10.27
N TYR A 173 39.23 6.15 -9.13
CA TYR A 173 39.17 7.37 -8.33
C TYR A 173 39.85 7.13 -7.00
N THR A 174 40.57 8.13 -6.51
CA THR A 174 41.07 8.11 -5.13
C THR A 174 40.20 9.01 -4.25
N LEU A 175 39.94 8.57 -3.03
CA LEU A 175 39.06 9.25 -2.08
C LEU A 175 39.84 9.75 -0.86
N ASP A 176 39.32 10.84 -0.26
CA ASP A 176 39.86 11.31 1.03
C ASP A 176 39.56 10.35 2.19
N LYS A 177 38.46 9.59 2.13
CA LYS A 177 38.05 8.59 3.12
C LYS A 177 37.17 7.51 2.50
N GLN A 178 36.86 6.44 3.24
CA GLN A 178 35.94 5.41 2.77
C GLN A 178 34.52 5.93 2.58
N VAL A 179 33.79 5.34 1.62
CA VAL A 179 32.36 5.60 1.43
C VAL A 179 31.57 4.86 2.49
N ASN A 180 30.77 5.59 3.25
CA ASN A 180 29.91 4.99 4.25
C ASN A 180 28.80 4.17 3.58
N TYR A 181 28.58 2.96 4.09
CA TYR A 181 27.47 2.14 3.70
C TYR A 181 26.19 2.65 4.36
N LEU A 182 25.17 2.92 3.56
CA LEU A 182 23.84 3.24 4.04
C LEU A 182 22.94 2.00 3.85
N PRO A 183 22.37 1.44 4.93
CA PRO A 183 21.40 0.35 4.81
C PRO A 183 20.10 0.85 4.15
N THR A 184 19.33 -0.03 3.54
CA THR A 184 17.93 0.26 3.22
C THR A 184 17.13 0.46 4.51
N VAL A 185 15.94 1.05 4.40
CA VAL A 185 14.99 1.16 5.53
C VAL A 185 14.78 -0.21 6.19
N PHE A 186 14.57 -1.26 5.40
CA PHE A 186 14.39 -2.63 5.88
C PHE A 186 15.62 -3.18 6.61
N GLU A 187 16.81 -3.02 6.02
CA GLU A 187 18.08 -3.44 6.64
C GLU A 187 18.36 -2.68 7.94
N TYR A 188 18.06 -1.38 7.99
CA TYR A 188 18.25 -0.57 9.19
C TYR A 188 17.42 -1.10 10.36
N VAL A 189 16.15 -1.43 10.13
CA VAL A 189 15.29 -2.01 11.18
C VAL A 189 15.90 -3.28 11.76
N SER A 190 16.65 -4.07 10.98
CA SER A 190 17.29 -5.30 11.49
C SER A 190 18.51 -5.04 12.38
N LYS A 191 19.11 -3.86 12.29
CA LYS A 191 20.35 -3.51 12.99
C LYS A 191 20.14 -2.66 14.25
N ASP A 192 18.98 -2.02 14.39
CA ASP A 192 18.68 -1.12 15.49
C ASP A 192 17.96 -1.85 16.63
N ALA A 193 18.61 -1.93 17.80
CA ALA A 193 18.06 -2.58 18.97
C ALA A 193 16.80 -1.89 19.53
N GLU A 194 16.59 -0.60 19.26
CA GLU A 194 15.37 0.11 19.63
C GLU A 194 14.14 -0.33 18.83
N LEU A 195 14.36 -1.06 17.71
CA LEU A 195 13.33 -1.56 16.78
C LEU A 195 13.20 -3.10 16.79
N ASP A 196 13.74 -3.79 17.80
CA ASP A 196 13.75 -5.25 17.87
C ASP A 196 12.35 -5.89 17.76
N SER A 197 11.35 -5.25 18.37
CA SER A 197 9.95 -5.73 18.31
C SER A 197 9.39 -5.66 16.88
N LEU A 198 9.62 -4.56 16.20
CA LEU A 198 9.27 -4.37 14.79
C LEU A 198 10.08 -5.31 13.89
N ARG A 199 11.40 -5.45 14.12
CA ARG A 199 12.26 -6.40 13.43
C ARG A 199 11.72 -7.82 13.56
N SER A 200 11.38 -8.26 14.76
CA SER A 200 10.86 -9.62 15.02
C SER A 200 9.61 -9.93 14.22
N PHE A 201 8.79 -8.92 13.93
CA PHE A 201 7.62 -9.06 13.07
C PHE A 201 7.99 -9.06 11.58
N LEU A 202 8.76 -8.07 11.11
CA LEU A 202 9.10 -7.92 9.69
C LEU A 202 10.00 -9.05 9.15
N TYR A 203 10.84 -9.64 10.02
CA TYR A 203 11.75 -10.74 9.70
C TYR A 203 11.24 -12.12 10.14
N ASN A 204 9.97 -12.21 10.56
CA ASN A 204 9.37 -13.49 10.94
C ASN A 204 9.36 -14.44 9.75
N SER A 205 9.88 -15.67 9.95
CA SER A 205 10.02 -16.68 8.89
C SER A 205 8.68 -17.12 8.26
N HIS A 206 7.56 -16.82 8.89
CA HIS A 206 6.23 -17.04 8.33
C HIS A 206 5.96 -16.10 7.14
N TYR A 207 6.46 -14.87 7.18
CA TYR A 207 6.25 -13.86 6.13
C TYR A 207 7.49 -13.61 5.29
N TYR A 208 8.68 -13.85 5.85
CA TYR A 208 9.97 -13.59 5.23
C TYR A 208 10.72 -14.90 5.00
N TYR A 209 10.67 -15.41 3.78
CA TYR A 209 11.19 -16.72 3.40
C TYR A 209 11.82 -16.71 2.02
N ARG A 210 12.47 -17.83 1.70
CA ARG A 210 13.05 -18.06 0.38
C ARG A 210 12.13 -18.94 -0.45
N GLU A 211 11.87 -18.52 -1.68
CA GLU A 211 11.18 -19.33 -2.67
C GLU A 211 12.14 -19.73 -3.78
N PHE A 212 12.12 -21.00 -4.15
CA PHE A 212 12.97 -21.54 -5.20
C PHE A 212 12.44 -21.14 -6.58
N ASP A 213 13.36 -20.65 -7.44
CA ASP A 213 13.08 -20.31 -8.83
C ASP A 213 13.59 -21.38 -9.79
N PRO A 214 12.77 -22.30 -10.25
CA PRO A 214 13.18 -23.30 -11.22
C PRO A 214 13.49 -22.71 -12.60
N GLY A 215 12.93 -21.55 -12.95
CA GLY A 215 13.15 -20.88 -14.24
C GLY A 215 14.50 -20.22 -14.38
N GLN A 216 15.09 -19.77 -13.27
CA GLN A 216 16.40 -19.12 -13.20
C GLN A 216 17.51 -20.09 -12.75
N SER A 217 17.13 -21.27 -12.25
CA SER A 217 18.06 -22.27 -11.77
C SER A 217 18.62 -23.11 -12.93
N VAL A 218 19.86 -23.56 -12.80
CA VAL A 218 20.52 -24.38 -13.84
C VAL A 218 20.09 -25.85 -13.69
N PRO A 219 19.31 -26.41 -14.63
CA PRO A 219 18.85 -27.78 -14.52
C PRO A 219 20.04 -28.76 -14.71
N GLY A 220 20.05 -29.84 -13.94
CA GLY A 220 21.01 -30.94 -14.04
C GLY A 220 20.35 -32.23 -14.55
N SER A 221 20.50 -33.32 -13.83
CA SER A 221 19.95 -34.64 -14.17
C SER A 221 18.61 -34.89 -13.43
N ILE A 222 17.81 -35.79 -14.01
CA ILE A 222 16.62 -36.31 -13.33
C ILE A 222 17.04 -37.55 -12.53
N VAL A 223 16.83 -37.49 -11.21
CA VAL A 223 17.07 -38.60 -10.29
C VAL A 223 15.78 -38.95 -9.59
N ASP A 224 15.34 -40.19 -9.64
CA ASP A 224 14.08 -40.69 -9.06
C ASP A 224 12.85 -39.85 -9.48
N GLY A 225 12.82 -39.44 -10.75
CA GLY A 225 11.71 -38.64 -11.31
C GLY A 225 11.70 -37.16 -10.88
N LYS A 226 12.70 -36.70 -10.12
CA LYS A 226 12.83 -35.29 -9.69
C LYS A 226 14.03 -34.65 -10.39
N MET A 227 13.81 -33.41 -10.88
CA MET A 227 14.88 -32.60 -11.43
C MET A 227 15.88 -32.22 -10.32
N GLN A 228 17.14 -32.52 -10.53
CA GLN A 228 18.23 -31.99 -9.72
C GLN A 228 18.76 -30.73 -10.41
N TYR A 229 19.17 -29.75 -9.63
CA TYR A 229 19.73 -28.51 -10.17
C TYR A 229 21.21 -28.41 -9.86
N LEU A 230 22.00 -28.02 -10.86
CA LEU A 230 23.45 -27.79 -10.73
C LEU A 230 23.71 -26.49 -9.96
N ASP A 231 22.87 -25.49 -10.19
CA ASP A 231 22.82 -24.25 -9.42
C ASP A 231 21.35 -23.87 -9.12
N SER A 232 21.08 -23.43 -7.91
CA SER A 232 19.74 -23.14 -7.43
C SER A 232 19.58 -21.65 -7.10
N VAL A 233 18.66 -21.00 -7.80
CA VAL A 233 18.30 -19.60 -7.55
C VAL A 233 17.08 -19.54 -6.65
N PHE A 234 17.13 -18.64 -5.68
CA PHE A 234 16.04 -18.39 -4.75
C PHE A 234 15.72 -16.90 -4.69
N TYR A 235 14.44 -16.55 -4.68
CA TYR A 235 14.03 -15.20 -4.32
C TYR A 235 13.81 -15.09 -2.81
N GLN A 236 14.10 -13.92 -2.30
CA GLN A 236 13.69 -13.55 -0.96
C GLN A 236 12.32 -12.86 -1.03
N ILE A 237 11.31 -13.49 -0.43
CA ILE A 237 9.94 -12.96 -0.37
C ILE A 237 9.68 -12.42 1.03
N ASN A 238 9.00 -11.29 1.11
CA ASN A 238 8.37 -10.81 2.32
C ASN A 238 6.94 -10.39 1.99
N GLU A 239 5.97 -11.18 2.46
CA GLU A 239 4.55 -10.93 2.22
C GLU A 239 4.07 -9.61 2.82
N LEU A 240 4.75 -9.13 3.88
CA LEU A 240 4.41 -7.87 4.54
C LEU A 240 4.71 -6.65 3.66
N PHE A 241 5.51 -6.79 2.59
CA PHE A 241 5.75 -5.68 1.65
C PHE A 241 4.52 -5.29 0.84
N SER A 242 3.51 -6.16 0.76
CA SER A 242 2.20 -5.77 0.23
C SER A 242 1.47 -4.76 1.12
N TRP A 243 1.92 -4.61 2.36
CA TRP A 243 1.34 -3.74 3.37
C TRP A 243 2.20 -2.51 3.69
N THR A 244 3.52 -2.67 3.67
CA THR A 244 4.46 -1.60 4.02
C THR A 244 5.08 -0.90 2.80
N GLY A 245 4.90 -1.44 1.59
CA GLY A 245 5.71 -1.09 0.44
C GLY A 245 7.05 -1.83 0.45
N ARG A 246 7.76 -1.76 -0.67
CA ARG A 246 9.06 -2.41 -0.84
C ARG A 246 10.19 -1.61 -0.19
N ILE A 247 10.12 -1.48 1.14
CA ILE A 247 11.11 -0.72 1.93
C ILE A 247 12.53 -1.33 1.90
N ASN A 248 12.69 -2.47 1.23
CA ASN A 248 13.97 -3.11 0.93
C ASN A 248 14.52 -2.80 -0.46
N SER A 249 13.77 -2.11 -1.33
CA SER A 249 14.15 -1.83 -2.72
C SER A 249 14.87 -0.49 -2.83
N GLU A 250 15.92 -0.45 -3.65
CA GLU A 250 16.61 0.79 -4.01
C GLU A 250 15.87 1.59 -5.11
N ASP A 251 14.89 0.96 -5.79
CA ASP A 251 14.14 1.59 -6.89
C ASP A 251 13.11 2.62 -6.41
N SER A 252 12.88 2.71 -5.11
CA SER A 252 11.89 3.60 -4.51
C SER A 252 12.41 4.19 -3.20
N THR A 253 12.03 5.41 -2.91
CA THR A 253 12.44 6.10 -1.68
C THR A 253 11.26 6.32 -0.75
N TYR A 254 11.49 6.07 0.55
CA TYR A 254 10.47 6.05 1.59
C TYR A 254 10.81 6.94 2.78
N LEU A 255 9.77 7.47 3.41
CA LEU A 255 9.78 7.83 4.83
C LEU A 255 9.04 6.70 5.56
N PHE A 256 9.68 6.11 6.55
CA PHE A 256 9.12 5.00 7.30
C PHE A 256 9.02 5.36 8.79
N LEU A 257 7.79 5.55 9.27
CA LEU A 257 7.51 5.85 10.67
C LEU A 257 7.61 4.57 11.49
N ALA A 258 8.59 4.48 12.37
CA ALA A 258 8.91 3.29 13.15
C ALA A 258 8.72 3.54 14.65
N PRO A 259 7.71 2.96 15.29
CA PRO A 259 7.56 3.03 16.74
C PRO A 259 8.68 2.24 17.42
N LYS A 260 9.28 2.80 18.48
CA LYS A 260 10.26 2.11 19.31
C LYS A 260 9.61 0.95 20.07
N ASN A 261 10.41 0.04 20.62
CA ASN A 261 9.96 -1.24 21.18
C ASN A 261 8.77 -1.14 22.15
N ASP A 262 8.84 -0.24 23.13
CA ASP A 262 7.76 -0.09 24.11
C ASP A 262 6.50 0.46 23.47
N THR A 263 6.63 1.47 22.62
CA THR A 263 5.50 2.04 21.86
C THR A 263 4.86 1.00 20.94
N TRP A 264 5.68 0.18 20.25
CA TRP A 264 5.16 -0.92 19.45
C TRP A 264 4.31 -1.88 20.27
N LYS A 265 4.82 -2.29 21.44
CA LYS A 265 4.13 -3.20 22.34
C LYS A 265 2.80 -2.63 22.82
N GLU A 266 2.82 -1.39 23.30
CA GLU A 266 1.60 -0.69 23.75
C GLU A 266 0.54 -0.58 22.64
N LEU A 267 0.95 -0.29 21.41
CA LEU A 267 0.05 -0.20 20.26
C LEU A 267 -0.53 -1.55 19.88
N VAL A 268 0.28 -2.62 19.90
CA VAL A 268 -0.21 -3.97 19.63
C VAL A 268 -1.24 -4.38 20.68
N GLU A 269 -0.93 -4.20 21.97
CA GLU A 269 -1.86 -4.49 23.09
C GLU A 269 -3.17 -3.68 22.99
N LYS A 270 -3.08 -2.42 22.54
CA LYS A 270 -4.23 -1.55 22.29
C LYS A 270 -5.13 -2.08 21.20
N TYR A 271 -4.55 -2.65 20.12
CA TYR A 271 -5.31 -3.10 18.95
C TYR A 271 -5.77 -4.55 19.03
N GLU A 272 -5.16 -5.39 19.88
CA GLU A 272 -5.55 -6.80 20.05
C GLU A 272 -7.06 -7.00 20.27
N PRO A 273 -7.78 -6.21 21.10
CA PRO A 273 -9.22 -6.39 21.32
C PRO A 273 -10.07 -6.24 20.05
N TYR A 274 -9.59 -5.51 19.03
CA TYR A 274 -10.32 -5.33 17.78
C TYR A 274 -10.30 -6.58 16.90
N PHE A 275 -9.43 -7.55 17.18
CA PHE A 275 -9.21 -8.76 16.40
C PHE A 275 -9.58 -10.04 17.15
N ASN A 276 -10.67 -10.01 17.90
CA ASN A 276 -11.20 -11.17 18.59
C ASN A 276 -11.95 -12.10 17.62
N TYR A 277 -11.23 -12.99 16.96
CA TYR A 277 -11.80 -13.93 16.00
C TYR A 277 -12.58 -15.07 16.66
N PRO A 278 -13.70 -15.54 16.03
CA PRO A 278 -14.40 -16.74 16.46
C PRO A 278 -13.47 -17.97 16.48
N GLU A 279 -13.67 -18.88 17.43
CA GLU A 279 -12.85 -20.10 17.57
C GLU A 279 -12.83 -20.99 16.32
N LYS A 280 -13.92 -20.96 15.54
CA LYS A 280 -14.07 -21.78 14.32
C LYS A 280 -13.33 -21.22 13.11
N VAL A 281 -12.76 -20.04 13.19
CA VAL A 281 -12.05 -19.42 12.07
C VAL A 281 -10.76 -20.18 11.81
N ALA A 282 -10.56 -20.58 10.56
CA ALA A 282 -9.30 -21.17 10.12
C ALA A 282 -8.15 -20.18 10.35
N ASN A 283 -7.00 -20.67 10.77
CA ASN A 283 -5.80 -19.86 11.06
C ASN A 283 -6.02 -18.75 12.11
N ARG A 284 -6.97 -18.92 13.02
CA ARG A 284 -7.31 -17.94 14.06
C ARG A 284 -6.08 -17.40 14.79
N ASP A 285 -5.19 -18.29 15.25
CA ASP A 285 -4.00 -17.89 16.02
C ASP A 285 -3.05 -17.02 15.20
N SER A 286 -2.89 -17.32 13.92
CA SER A 286 -2.12 -16.48 12.99
C SER A 286 -2.77 -15.12 12.82
N LEU A 287 -4.09 -15.04 12.65
CA LEU A 287 -4.81 -13.79 12.49
C LEU A 287 -4.75 -12.93 13.76
N VAL A 288 -4.96 -13.52 14.94
CA VAL A 288 -4.84 -12.81 16.23
C VAL A 288 -3.45 -12.24 16.44
N TYR A 289 -2.42 -12.98 16.03
CA TYR A 289 -1.04 -12.49 16.10
C TYR A 289 -0.75 -11.38 15.08
N THR A 290 -1.18 -11.56 13.83
CA THR A 290 -0.76 -10.74 12.69
C THR A 290 -1.52 -9.42 12.62
N MET A 291 -2.84 -9.44 12.78
CA MET A 291 -3.70 -8.29 12.47
C MET A 291 -3.45 -7.07 13.36
N PRO A 292 -3.27 -7.19 14.69
CA PRO A 292 -2.92 -6.04 15.52
C PRO A 292 -1.60 -5.39 15.10
N ARG A 293 -0.61 -6.19 14.73
CA ARG A 293 0.72 -5.73 14.29
C ARG A 293 0.67 -5.02 12.94
N LEU A 294 -0.13 -5.57 12.02
CA LEU A 294 -0.40 -4.89 10.76
C LEU A 294 -1.12 -3.57 10.97
N ALA A 295 -2.03 -3.48 11.96
CA ALA A 295 -2.70 -2.24 12.31
C ALA A 295 -1.72 -1.13 12.76
N VAL A 296 -0.66 -1.49 13.47
CA VAL A 296 0.41 -0.55 13.83
C VAL A 296 1.14 -0.06 12.58
N LEU A 297 1.36 -0.92 11.59
CA LEU A 297 2.04 -0.55 10.34
C LEU A 297 1.15 0.22 9.36
N ALA A 298 -0.17 0.24 9.57
CA ALA A 298 -1.09 0.95 8.70
C ALA A 298 -0.78 2.45 8.67
N GLY A 299 -0.54 2.99 7.48
CA GLY A 299 -0.26 4.41 7.31
C GLY A 299 1.13 4.86 7.77
N SER A 300 2.05 3.94 8.11
CA SER A 300 3.39 4.28 8.57
C SER A 300 4.43 4.44 7.45
N SER A 301 4.10 4.07 6.22
CA SER A 301 5.01 4.08 5.08
C SER A 301 4.59 5.16 4.06
N PHE A 302 5.53 5.99 3.63
CA PHE A 302 5.28 7.16 2.77
C PHE A 302 6.28 7.18 1.61
N SER A 303 5.80 7.11 0.38
CA SER A 303 6.66 7.27 -0.80
C SER A 303 7.09 8.72 -0.96
N ARG A 304 8.38 8.96 -1.16
CA ARG A 304 8.93 10.30 -1.43
C ARG A 304 8.46 10.87 -2.76
N THR A 305 7.98 10.05 -3.68
CA THR A 305 7.37 10.52 -4.94
C THR A 305 6.15 11.41 -4.69
N PHE A 306 5.38 11.10 -3.65
CA PHE A 306 4.16 11.85 -3.29
C PHE A 306 4.33 12.75 -2.07
N ASN A 307 5.50 12.74 -1.43
CA ASN A 307 5.77 13.43 -0.18
C ASN A 307 7.09 14.19 -0.29
N SER A 308 7.14 15.23 -1.14
CA SER A 308 8.29 16.14 -1.20
C SER A 308 8.39 16.96 0.09
N ASP A 309 9.55 17.55 0.36
CA ASP A 309 9.75 18.38 1.55
C ASP A 309 8.79 19.59 1.59
N GLU A 310 8.44 20.13 0.42
CA GLU A 310 7.45 21.20 0.29
C GLU A 310 6.05 20.70 0.65
N GLN A 311 5.67 19.53 0.14
CA GLN A 311 4.35 18.94 0.40
C GLN A 311 4.17 18.57 1.87
N LEU A 312 5.22 18.09 2.54
CA LEU A 312 5.21 17.74 3.96
C LEU A 312 4.94 18.94 4.89
N GLN A 313 5.11 20.18 4.42
CA GLN A 313 4.71 21.37 5.19
C GLN A 313 3.20 21.46 5.36
N ASP A 314 2.43 20.90 4.43
CA ASP A 314 0.97 20.91 4.44
C ASP A 314 0.39 19.55 4.84
N SER A 315 0.82 18.50 4.15
CA SER A 315 0.26 17.15 4.37
C SER A 315 1.23 16.06 3.94
N ALA A 316 1.06 14.86 4.53
CA ALA A 316 1.70 13.63 4.10
C ALA A 316 0.67 12.63 3.60
N MET A 317 0.99 11.92 2.51
CA MET A 317 0.17 10.84 1.97
C MET A 317 0.88 9.51 2.15
N SER A 318 0.24 8.57 2.84
CA SER A 318 0.77 7.21 3.00
C SER A 318 0.85 6.49 1.67
N THR A 319 1.66 5.45 1.59
CA THR A 319 1.73 4.59 0.40
C THR A 319 0.43 3.83 0.20
N GLU A 320 0.19 3.39 -1.02
CA GLU A 320 -0.95 2.54 -1.40
C GLU A 320 -0.94 1.16 -0.71
N CYS A 321 0.21 0.76 -0.21
CA CYS A 321 0.39 -0.50 0.49
C CYS A 321 -0.12 -0.47 1.92
N THR A 322 -0.52 0.69 2.43
CA THR A 322 -1.04 0.78 3.78
C THR A 322 -2.29 -0.04 3.94
N ILE A 323 -2.33 -0.74 5.06
CA ILE A 323 -3.54 -1.42 5.49
C ILE A 323 -4.55 -0.36 5.85
N ASN A 324 -5.64 -0.38 5.18
CA ASN A 324 -6.83 0.17 5.75
C ASN A 324 -7.80 -0.98 5.99
N TYR A 325 -8.35 -1.06 7.15
CA TYR A 325 -9.35 -2.04 7.53
C TYR A 325 -10.71 -1.75 6.91
N VAL A 326 -10.75 -0.86 5.96
CA VAL A 326 -11.85 -0.64 5.03
C VAL A 326 -11.70 -1.65 3.89
N ASN A 327 -12.78 -2.26 3.49
CA ASN A 327 -12.78 -3.14 2.35
C ASN A 327 -12.60 -2.35 1.04
N ARG A 328 -11.36 -2.13 0.63
CA ARG A 328 -11.03 -1.43 -0.62
C ARG A 328 -11.66 -2.09 -1.85
N LYS A 329 -11.86 -3.40 -1.82
CA LYS A 329 -12.53 -4.12 -2.91
C LYS A 329 -14.01 -3.76 -3.04
N ALA A 330 -14.65 -3.33 -1.96
CA ALA A 330 -16.01 -2.79 -2.04
C ALA A 330 -16.07 -1.45 -2.77
N LEU A 331 -14.94 -0.76 -2.86
CA LEU A 331 -14.73 0.51 -3.55
C LEU A 331 -13.97 0.33 -4.86
N TRP A 332 -14.29 -0.69 -5.61
CA TRP A 332 -13.60 -1.10 -6.84
C TRP A 332 -13.40 0.02 -7.88
N PHE A 333 -14.23 1.04 -7.86
CA PHE A 333 -14.09 2.24 -8.69
C PHE A 333 -13.06 3.26 -8.15
N ARG A 334 -12.45 2.97 -6.98
CA ARG A 334 -11.36 3.75 -6.39
C ARG A 334 -10.22 2.80 -6.02
N PRO A 335 -9.39 2.43 -6.99
CA PRO A 335 -8.35 1.43 -6.79
C PRO A 335 -7.24 1.90 -5.83
N PHE A 336 -7.13 3.21 -5.60
CA PHE A 336 -6.05 3.80 -4.82
C PHE A 336 -6.60 4.69 -3.72
N GLU A 337 -6.55 4.19 -2.49
CA GLU A 337 -6.84 4.95 -1.28
C GLU A 337 -5.55 5.22 -0.53
N TYR A 338 -5.40 6.46 -0.06
CA TYR A 338 -4.28 6.90 0.75
C TYR A 338 -4.80 7.47 2.05
N TYR A 339 -4.05 7.26 3.14
CA TYR A 339 -4.20 8.10 4.31
C TYR A 339 -3.46 9.41 4.07
N GLN A 340 -4.09 10.51 4.39
CA GLN A 340 -3.48 11.82 4.40
C GLN A 340 -3.43 12.33 5.82
N TYR A 341 -2.27 12.78 6.24
CA TYR A 341 -2.04 13.36 7.54
C TYR A 341 -1.72 14.82 7.35
N PHE A 342 -2.56 15.69 7.90
CA PHE A 342 -2.38 17.14 7.81
C PHE A 342 -1.35 17.60 8.82
N LYS A 343 -0.55 18.62 8.44
CA LYS A 343 0.52 19.18 9.27
C LYS A 343 1.40 18.09 9.92
N PRO A 344 1.93 17.13 9.14
CA PRO A 344 2.60 15.96 9.70
C PRO A 344 3.85 16.30 10.51
N LEU A 345 4.50 17.43 10.22
CA LEU A 345 5.75 17.85 10.89
C LEU A 345 5.52 18.67 12.16
N GLU A 346 4.29 19.08 12.48
CA GLU A 346 3.98 19.73 13.73
C GLU A 346 4.15 18.77 14.91
N ALA A 347 4.36 19.27 16.12
CA ALA A 347 4.63 18.45 17.31
C ALA A 347 3.57 17.37 17.59
N LYS A 348 2.31 17.60 17.21
CA LYS A 348 1.21 16.63 17.30
C LYS A 348 0.89 15.96 15.94
N GLY A 349 1.67 16.24 14.92
CA GLY A 349 1.54 15.60 13.61
C GLY A 349 2.11 14.19 13.59
N ALA A 350 1.74 13.41 12.58
CA ALA A 350 2.15 12.01 12.46
C ALA A 350 3.69 11.80 12.44
N MET A 351 4.43 12.81 11.96
CA MET A 351 5.91 12.82 11.89
C MET A 351 6.51 13.86 12.83
N GLY A 352 5.76 14.35 13.83
CA GLY A 352 6.27 15.22 14.87
C GLY A 352 7.12 14.43 15.88
N ASN A 353 8.12 15.08 16.47
CA ASN A 353 8.98 14.51 17.53
C ASN A 353 9.62 13.17 17.15
N VAL A 354 10.13 13.05 15.92
CA VAL A 354 10.77 11.84 15.42
C VAL A 354 12.30 12.00 15.40
N GLU A 355 12.99 10.91 15.67
CA GLU A 355 14.43 10.77 15.41
C GLU A 355 14.60 10.28 13.96
N LYS A 356 15.27 11.09 13.12
CA LYS A 356 15.48 10.79 11.71
C LYS A 356 16.78 10.03 11.50
N VAL A 357 16.71 8.93 10.78
CA VAL A 357 17.88 8.15 10.38
C VAL A 357 17.90 7.99 8.87
N GLN A 358 18.99 8.46 8.26
CA GLN A 358 19.19 8.37 6.83
C GLN A 358 19.51 6.94 6.39
N CYS A 359 18.79 6.46 5.36
CA CYS A 359 19.00 5.18 4.70
C CYS A 359 19.29 5.38 3.20
N SER A 360 19.73 4.35 2.50
CA SER A 360 20.00 4.44 1.05
C SER A 360 18.74 4.72 0.23
N ASN A 361 17.62 4.13 0.63
CA ASN A 361 16.33 4.27 -0.03
C ASN A 361 15.32 5.10 0.80
N GLY A 362 15.79 6.08 1.57
CA GLY A 362 14.93 7.00 2.30
C GLY A 362 15.34 7.25 3.75
N GLU A 363 14.37 7.43 4.62
CA GLU A 363 14.59 7.73 6.04
C GLU A 363 13.72 6.86 6.94
N VAL A 364 14.29 6.42 8.06
CA VAL A 364 13.52 5.87 9.19
C VAL A 364 13.25 6.98 10.19
N LEU A 365 11.98 7.15 10.53
CA LEU A 365 11.47 8.12 11.48
C LEU A 365 11.12 7.37 12.77
N LYS A 366 12.07 7.24 13.70
CA LYS A 366 11.84 6.54 14.98
C LYS A 366 11.05 7.43 15.92
N THR A 367 10.07 6.87 16.61
CA THR A 367 9.23 7.65 17.53
C THR A 367 8.82 6.86 18.77
N THR A 368 8.67 7.59 19.87
CA THR A 368 7.93 7.19 21.07
C THR A 368 6.53 7.81 21.12
N ASP A 369 6.31 8.86 20.30
CA ASP A 369 5.06 9.61 20.23
C ASP A 369 4.25 9.17 19.00
N TRP A 370 3.31 8.24 19.21
CA TRP A 370 2.47 7.77 18.12
C TRP A 370 1.26 8.69 17.94
N ASN A 371 1.37 9.62 16.99
CA ASN A 371 0.34 10.63 16.71
C ASN A 371 -0.61 10.24 15.55
N ILE A 372 -0.71 8.95 15.23
CA ILE A 372 -1.70 8.44 14.29
C ILE A 372 -2.96 8.07 15.07
N SER A 373 -4.07 8.73 14.73
CA SER A 373 -5.37 8.43 15.33
C SER A 373 -5.87 7.05 14.90
N ASP A 374 -6.52 6.32 15.81
CA ASP A 374 -7.17 5.05 15.51
C ASP A 374 -8.22 5.21 14.41
N LEU A 375 -8.88 6.36 14.34
CA LEU A 375 -9.86 6.67 13.30
C LEU A 375 -9.23 6.87 11.91
N ASN A 376 -7.92 7.13 11.84
CA ASN A 376 -7.18 7.10 10.59
C ASN A 376 -6.78 5.67 10.20
N THR A 377 -6.55 4.81 11.17
CA THR A 377 -6.23 3.39 10.94
C THR A 377 -7.47 2.60 10.57
N PHE A 378 -8.58 2.81 11.29
CA PHE A 378 -9.83 2.10 11.13
C PHE A 378 -10.88 2.99 10.48
N ASN A 379 -11.12 2.77 9.23
CA ASN A 379 -11.93 3.64 8.38
C ASN A 379 -13.40 3.24 8.31
N THR A 380 -14.23 4.17 7.82
CA THR A 380 -15.62 3.88 7.47
C THR A 380 -15.71 2.74 6.46
N TYR A 381 -16.56 1.80 6.75
CA TYR A 381 -16.81 0.66 5.90
C TYR A 381 -18.12 0.83 5.12
N VAL A 382 -18.05 0.74 3.80
CA VAL A 382 -19.20 0.89 2.91
C VAL A 382 -19.55 -0.46 2.29
N PHE A 383 -20.72 -0.99 2.63
CA PHE A 383 -21.25 -2.20 2.01
C PHE A 383 -22.12 -1.82 0.84
N SER A 384 -21.61 -2.03 -0.37
CA SER A 384 -22.37 -1.84 -1.59
C SER A 384 -23.43 -2.93 -1.73
N THR A 385 -24.34 -2.69 -2.65
CA THR A 385 -25.44 -3.58 -3.05
C THR A 385 -25.02 -5.00 -3.44
N SER A 386 -23.73 -5.26 -3.69
CA SER A 386 -23.21 -6.57 -4.10
C SER A 386 -23.09 -7.63 -2.99
N LYS A 387 -23.31 -7.25 -1.72
CA LYS A 387 -23.13 -8.14 -0.56
C LYS A 387 -24.43 -8.73 -0.03
N ILE A 388 -25.41 -8.95 -0.93
CA ILE A 388 -26.67 -9.60 -0.56
C ILE A 388 -26.40 -11.08 -0.27
N LYS A 389 -26.80 -11.52 0.94
CA LYS A 389 -26.79 -12.94 1.36
C LYS A 389 -28.07 -13.63 0.96
N GLU A 390 -29.21 -12.98 1.20
CA GLU A 390 -30.52 -13.56 1.03
C GLU A 390 -31.55 -12.47 0.74
N VAL A 391 -32.49 -12.80 -0.13
CA VAL A 391 -33.73 -12.04 -0.35
C VAL A 391 -34.89 -12.95 0.00
N SER A 392 -35.92 -12.41 0.67
CA SER A 392 -37.08 -13.20 1.07
C SER A 392 -37.77 -13.84 -0.12
N LYS A 393 -38.17 -15.08 0.09
CA LYS A 393 -38.96 -15.84 -0.87
C LYS A 393 -40.43 -15.71 -0.50
N VAL A 394 -41.27 -15.31 -1.43
CA VAL A 394 -42.71 -15.16 -1.21
C VAL A 394 -43.43 -16.35 -1.82
N LYS A 395 -44.24 -17.03 -1.03
CA LYS A 395 -45.08 -18.11 -1.54
C LYS A 395 -46.21 -17.49 -2.39
N ASN A 396 -46.37 -17.95 -3.61
CA ASN A 396 -47.46 -17.47 -4.46
C ASN A 396 -48.82 -17.93 -3.85
N SER A 397 -49.64 -16.96 -3.46
CA SER A 397 -50.89 -17.22 -2.73
C SER A 397 -52.00 -17.85 -3.59
N SER A 398 -51.79 -17.98 -4.89
CA SER A 398 -52.77 -18.58 -5.80
C SER A 398 -52.60 -20.07 -6.07
N SER A 399 -51.52 -20.70 -5.56
CA SER A 399 -51.27 -22.13 -5.75
C SER A 399 -51.75 -22.96 -4.59
N THR A 400 -52.59 -23.95 -4.86
CA THR A 400 -53.08 -24.97 -3.92
C THR A 400 -52.09 -26.10 -3.68
N ASN A 401 -50.97 -26.17 -4.43
CA ASN A 401 -49.96 -27.21 -4.34
C ASN A 401 -48.75 -26.80 -3.50
N ALA A 402 -48.32 -27.67 -2.61
CA ALA A 402 -47.22 -27.42 -1.69
C ALA A 402 -45.82 -27.32 -2.34
N THR A 403 -45.74 -27.63 -3.65
CA THR A 403 -44.49 -27.61 -4.44
C THR A 403 -44.35 -26.41 -5.34
N ASP A 404 -45.32 -25.50 -5.42
CA ASP A 404 -45.31 -24.42 -6.38
C ASP A 404 -44.58 -23.16 -5.93
N SER A 405 -43.72 -22.81 -6.81
CA SER A 405 -42.98 -21.55 -7.01
C SER A 405 -42.95 -20.54 -5.83
N ILE A 406 -41.86 -20.62 -5.10
CA ILE A 406 -41.42 -19.53 -4.25
C ILE A 406 -40.92 -18.41 -5.18
N GLU A 407 -41.72 -17.35 -5.37
CA GLU A 407 -41.24 -16.18 -6.09
C GLU A 407 -40.20 -15.42 -5.25
N THR A 408 -39.05 -15.21 -5.82
CA THR A 408 -38.04 -14.32 -5.25
C THR A 408 -38.51 -12.90 -5.52
N ILE A 409 -38.35 -12.01 -4.55
CA ILE A 409 -38.56 -10.59 -4.73
C ILE A 409 -37.72 -10.09 -5.90
N LYS A 410 -38.32 -9.28 -6.76
CA LYS A 410 -37.61 -8.65 -7.87
C LYS A 410 -36.60 -7.66 -7.29
N ALA A 411 -35.30 -7.93 -7.51
CA ALA A 411 -34.22 -7.02 -7.20
C ALA A 411 -33.68 -6.45 -8.51
N GLN A 412 -33.70 -5.14 -8.66
CA GLN A 412 -33.25 -4.46 -9.86
C GLN A 412 -32.22 -3.40 -9.53
N MET A 413 -31.07 -3.45 -10.21
CA MET A 413 -30.05 -2.42 -10.12
C MET A 413 -30.46 -1.19 -10.94
N HIS A 414 -30.35 -0.03 -10.35
CA HIS A 414 -30.53 1.26 -11.01
C HIS A 414 -29.23 2.06 -10.97
N TYR A 415 -28.88 2.65 -12.09
CA TYR A 415 -27.75 3.55 -12.23
C TYR A 415 -28.25 4.98 -12.34
N VAL A 416 -27.64 5.88 -11.59
CA VAL A 416 -27.97 7.30 -11.60
C VAL A 416 -27.09 7.99 -12.62
N THR A 417 -27.69 8.71 -13.55
CA THR A 417 -26.98 9.42 -14.62
C THR A 417 -26.44 10.78 -14.16
N SER A 418 -25.40 11.26 -14.81
CA SER A 418 -24.68 12.48 -14.39
C SER A 418 -25.51 13.77 -14.42
N ASP A 419 -26.61 13.77 -15.16
CA ASP A 419 -27.58 14.88 -15.23
C ASP A 419 -28.61 14.84 -14.08
N ASN A 420 -28.70 13.75 -13.35
CA ASN A 420 -29.61 13.62 -12.22
C ASN A 420 -29.06 14.32 -10.97
N LYS A 421 -29.89 15.11 -10.29
CA LYS A 421 -29.53 15.85 -9.07
C LYS A 421 -29.03 14.99 -7.90
N TYR A 422 -29.23 13.68 -7.96
CA TYR A 422 -28.79 12.69 -6.95
C TYR A 422 -27.51 11.97 -7.32
N PHE A 423 -26.96 12.20 -8.52
CA PHE A 423 -25.76 11.52 -9.02
C PHE A 423 -24.61 11.60 -8.01
N ASP A 424 -24.34 12.79 -7.53
CA ASP A 424 -23.24 13.05 -6.60
C ASP A 424 -23.56 12.70 -5.13
N LYS A 425 -24.75 12.18 -4.83
CA LYS A 425 -25.22 11.92 -3.46
C LYS A 425 -25.34 10.45 -3.12
N LEU A 426 -25.23 9.57 -4.12
CA LEU A 426 -25.32 8.13 -3.96
C LEU A 426 -23.96 7.49 -4.15
N TRP A 427 -23.62 6.59 -3.28
CA TRP A 427 -22.39 5.83 -3.36
C TRP A 427 -22.38 4.96 -4.62
N GLY A 428 -21.35 5.09 -5.47
CA GLY A 428 -21.25 4.35 -6.73
C GLY A 428 -22.27 4.75 -7.78
N ASN A 429 -23.03 5.83 -7.58
CA ASN A 429 -24.07 6.31 -8.48
C ASN A 429 -25.08 5.22 -8.87
N GLN A 430 -25.40 4.35 -7.91
CA GLN A 430 -26.30 3.23 -8.11
C GLN A 430 -27.06 2.86 -6.84
N TYR A 431 -28.16 2.16 -6.99
CA TYR A 431 -28.88 1.54 -5.88
C TYR A 431 -29.62 0.28 -6.35
N ILE A 432 -29.99 -0.60 -5.42
CA ILE A 432 -30.90 -1.71 -5.73
C ILE A 432 -32.30 -1.35 -5.24
N GLU A 433 -33.27 -1.53 -6.16
CA GLU A 433 -34.68 -1.52 -5.85
C GLU A 433 -35.18 -2.95 -5.63
N PHE A 434 -35.82 -3.15 -4.48
CA PHE A 434 -36.49 -4.39 -4.12
C PHE A 434 -38.00 -4.17 -4.23
N GLU A 435 -38.59 -4.77 -5.23
CA GLU A 435 -40.00 -4.67 -5.54
C GLU A 435 -40.75 -5.94 -5.18
N GLN A 436 -41.87 -5.80 -4.53
CA GLN A 436 -42.71 -6.91 -4.17
C GLN A 436 -43.72 -7.19 -5.30
N GLN A 437 -43.87 -8.48 -5.65
CA GLN A 437 -44.83 -8.91 -6.66
C GLN A 437 -46.26 -8.97 -6.14
N THR A 438 -46.46 -9.09 -4.82
CA THR A 438 -47.79 -9.17 -4.19
C THR A 438 -47.98 -8.04 -3.17
N THR A 439 -49.15 -7.46 -3.10
CA THR A 439 -49.49 -6.30 -2.26
C THR A 439 -49.68 -6.65 -0.79
N THR A 440 -49.63 -7.92 -0.38
CA THR A 440 -50.11 -8.37 0.92
C THR A 440 -49.03 -8.70 1.94
N MET A 441 -47.79 -8.85 1.53
CA MET A 441 -46.71 -9.31 2.42
C MET A 441 -45.55 -8.32 2.52
N ASN A 442 -45.01 -8.17 3.71
CA ASN A 442 -43.72 -7.53 3.92
C ASN A 442 -42.60 -8.47 3.47
N HIS A 443 -41.51 -7.92 3.00
CA HIS A 443 -40.34 -8.67 2.51
C HIS A 443 -39.07 -8.16 3.16
N TYR A 444 -37.96 -8.92 3.01
CA TYR A 444 -36.68 -8.56 3.57
C TYR A 444 -35.53 -8.85 2.61
N VAL A 445 -34.44 -8.16 2.83
CA VAL A 445 -33.11 -8.45 2.29
C VAL A 445 -32.12 -8.57 3.43
N THR A 446 -31.19 -9.52 3.33
CA THR A 446 -30.11 -9.68 4.30
C THR A 446 -28.77 -9.41 3.60
N TYR A 447 -28.02 -8.48 4.14
CA TYR A 447 -26.66 -8.14 3.72
C TYR A 447 -25.64 -8.82 4.60
N ILE A 448 -24.56 -9.34 4.01
CA ILE A 448 -23.36 -9.70 4.76
C ILE A 448 -22.60 -8.42 5.08
N LEU A 449 -22.11 -8.34 6.32
CA LEU A 449 -21.20 -7.30 6.81
C LEU A 449 -19.82 -7.94 7.03
N PRO A 450 -19.00 -8.14 5.98
CA PRO A 450 -17.68 -8.73 6.13
C PRO A 450 -16.71 -7.71 6.76
N ASN A 451 -15.63 -8.21 7.32
CA ASN A 451 -14.53 -7.38 7.81
C ASN A 451 -14.89 -6.41 8.95
N VAL A 452 -15.88 -6.71 9.76
CA VAL A 452 -16.13 -5.95 10.98
C VAL A 452 -15.06 -6.26 12.03
N LEU A 453 -14.69 -5.26 12.82
CA LEU A 453 -13.78 -5.40 13.95
C LEU A 453 -14.58 -5.60 15.24
N SER A 454 -14.06 -6.40 16.16
CA SER A 454 -14.65 -6.57 17.49
C SER A 454 -14.33 -5.37 18.38
N ASN A 455 -15.18 -5.12 19.35
CA ASN A 455 -14.99 -4.10 20.39
C ASN A 455 -14.75 -2.66 19.89
N MET A 456 -14.79 -2.45 18.58
CA MET A 456 -14.82 -1.13 17.99
C MET A 456 -16.25 -0.65 17.92
N GLY A 457 -16.53 0.57 18.38
CA GLY A 457 -17.84 1.18 18.23
C GLY A 457 -18.09 1.60 16.79
N TYR A 458 -19.28 1.29 16.27
CA TYR A 458 -19.71 1.73 14.94
C TYR A 458 -21.04 2.46 15.00
N ASP A 459 -21.12 3.56 14.26
CA ASP A 459 -22.38 4.18 13.90
C ASP A 459 -22.85 3.51 12.60
N ILE A 460 -24.00 2.84 12.66
CA ILE A 460 -24.51 2.02 11.55
C ILE A 460 -25.59 2.81 10.80
N TYR A 461 -25.34 3.08 9.52
CA TYR A 461 -26.28 3.79 8.65
C TYR A 461 -26.82 2.91 7.54
N LEU A 462 -28.13 3.05 7.29
CA LEU A 462 -28.75 2.62 6.05
C LEU A 462 -28.90 3.82 5.12
N VAL A 463 -28.36 3.75 3.92
CA VAL A 463 -28.50 4.80 2.90
C VAL A 463 -29.59 4.40 1.92
N ALA A 464 -30.70 5.12 1.96
CA ALA A 464 -31.83 4.91 1.08
C ALA A 464 -31.82 5.92 -0.09
N ALA A 465 -32.14 5.42 -1.30
CA ALA A 465 -32.26 6.23 -2.49
C ALA A 465 -33.72 6.64 -2.75
N PRO A 466 -33.99 7.87 -3.21
CA PRO A 466 -35.32 8.28 -3.64
C PRO A 466 -35.67 7.69 -5.00
N ALA A 467 -36.94 7.51 -5.31
CA ALA A 467 -37.41 7.03 -6.61
C ALA A 467 -36.89 7.88 -7.78
N LEU A 468 -36.82 9.20 -7.58
CA LEU A 468 -36.34 10.17 -8.57
C LEU A 468 -34.85 10.01 -8.93
N ALA A 469 -34.09 9.20 -8.21
CA ALA A 469 -32.71 8.93 -8.54
C ALA A 469 -32.55 7.97 -9.75
N GLY A 470 -33.48 7.04 -9.92
CA GLY A 470 -33.48 6.11 -11.06
C GLY A 470 -34.50 6.46 -12.15
N ASP A 471 -35.56 7.17 -11.78
CA ASP A 471 -36.61 7.62 -12.69
C ASP A 471 -36.99 9.08 -12.36
N SER A 472 -36.48 10.03 -13.15
CA SER A 472 -36.76 11.47 -12.98
C SER A 472 -38.25 11.82 -13.17
N THR A 473 -39.04 10.91 -13.74
CA THR A 473 -40.48 11.06 -14.01
C THR A 473 -41.34 10.26 -13.04
N ALA A 474 -40.74 9.68 -11.99
CA ALA A 474 -41.45 8.84 -11.03
C ALA A 474 -42.70 9.52 -10.48
N SER A 475 -43.82 8.80 -10.54
CA SER A 475 -45.13 9.27 -10.07
C SER A 475 -45.14 9.46 -8.53
N ASP A 476 -46.08 10.24 -8.04
CA ASP A 476 -46.25 10.46 -6.59
C ASP A 476 -46.42 9.15 -5.81
N VAL A 477 -47.10 8.15 -6.41
CA VAL A 477 -47.25 6.82 -5.79
C VAL A 477 -45.94 6.08 -5.68
N SER A 478 -45.04 6.22 -6.67
CA SER A 478 -43.71 5.63 -6.64
C SER A 478 -42.76 6.33 -5.65
N ARG A 479 -43.06 7.54 -5.26
CA ARG A 479 -42.26 8.40 -4.34
C ARG A 479 -42.67 8.27 -2.87
N LEU A 480 -43.57 7.34 -2.55
CA LEU A 480 -44.02 7.16 -1.16
C LEU A 480 -42.88 6.64 -0.26
N PRO A 481 -42.86 7.02 1.03
CA PRO A 481 -41.88 6.52 1.98
C PRO A 481 -42.06 5.02 2.24
N THR A 482 -40.98 4.35 2.55
CA THR A 482 -40.97 2.95 3.01
C THR A 482 -40.65 2.91 4.50
N GLU A 483 -41.33 2.05 5.26
CA GLU A 483 -41.01 1.78 6.64
C GLU A 483 -40.33 0.42 6.76
N VAL A 484 -39.17 0.39 7.44
CA VAL A 484 -38.35 -0.81 7.60
C VAL A 484 -38.01 -1.08 9.05
N ARG A 485 -37.84 -2.36 9.39
CA ARG A 485 -37.23 -2.84 10.61
C ARG A 485 -35.87 -3.43 10.28
N CYS A 486 -34.85 -3.10 11.07
CA CYS A 486 -33.51 -3.58 10.89
C CYS A 486 -33.12 -4.53 12.04
N THR A 487 -32.58 -5.70 11.69
CA THR A 487 -32.12 -6.69 12.65
C THR A 487 -30.70 -7.09 12.27
N ILE A 488 -29.79 -7.02 13.24
CA ILE A 488 -28.39 -7.41 13.04
C ILE A 488 -28.16 -8.79 13.63
N PHE A 489 -27.45 -9.64 12.89
CA PHE A 489 -26.86 -10.86 13.41
C PHE A 489 -25.41 -10.55 13.79
N ASN A 490 -25.13 -10.62 15.09
CA ASN A 490 -23.80 -10.40 15.66
C ASN A 490 -23.22 -11.77 16.02
N PRO A 491 -22.20 -12.27 15.33
CA PRO A 491 -21.59 -13.55 15.66
C PRO A 491 -21.15 -13.61 17.12
N GLY A 492 -21.46 -14.69 17.81
CA GLY A 492 -21.22 -14.82 19.24
C GLY A 492 -22.29 -14.22 20.16
N LYS A 493 -23.23 -13.41 19.64
CA LYS A 493 -24.35 -12.83 20.41
C LYS A 493 -25.72 -13.29 19.88
N GLY A 494 -25.86 -13.43 18.56
CA GLY A 494 -27.12 -13.79 17.91
C GLY A 494 -27.81 -12.59 17.24
N GLU A 495 -29.12 -12.73 17.02
CA GLU A 495 -29.94 -11.67 16.38
C GLU A 495 -30.35 -10.60 17.39
N GLU A 496 -30.26 -9.34 16.95
CA GLU A 496 -30.65 -8.17 17.74
C GLU A 496 -31.34 -7.15 16.83
N GLN A 497 -32.50 -6.64 17.26
CA GLN A 497 -33.18 -5.55 16.55
C GLN A 497 -32.46 -4.24 16.84
N LEU A 498 -32.12 -3.50 15.79
CA LEU A 498 -31.59 -2.15 15.92
C LEU A 498 -32.73 -1.16 16.22
N MET A 499 -32.50 -0.31 17.22
CA MET A 499 -33.53 0.54 17.81
C MET A 499 -33.24 2.04 17.69
N GLY A 500 -32.34 2.43 16.78
CA GLY A 500 -31.89 3.82 16.66
C GLY A 500 -30.94 4.26 17.79
N PRO A 501 -30.45 5.50 17.73
CA PRO A 501 -29.46 6.00 18.69
C PRO A 501 -30.02 6.13 20.11
N ASP A 502 -31.33 6.40 20.26
CA ASP A 502 -32.00 6.53 21.56
C ASP A 502 -32.57 5.20 22.13
N GLY A 503 -32.39 4.11 21.39
CA GLY A 503 -32.87 2.79 21.79
C GLY A 503 -34.41 2.61 21.76
N THR A 504 -35.14 3.48 21.11
CA THR A 504 -36.62 3.49 21.13
C THR A 504 -37.28 3.24 19.78
N HIS A 505 -36.55 3.45 18.66
CA HIS A 505 -37.10 3.33 17.31
C HIS A 505 -37.20 1.86 16.89
N LYS A 506 -38.40 1.30 16.85
CA LYS A 506 -38.65 -0.07 16.40
C LYS A 506 -38.64 -0.22 14.87
N THR A 507 -38.86 0.87 14.17
CA THR A 507 -38.90 0.98 12.72
C THR A 507 -38.35 2.33 12.27
N PHE A 508 -37.88 2.36 11.01
CA PHE A 508 -37.31 3.55 10.38
C PHE A 508 -38.09 3.84 9.09
N VAL A 509 -38.38 5.11 8.86
CA VAL A 509 -39.18 5.56 7.70
C VAL A 509 -38.27 6.36 6.78
N THR A 510 -38.22 6.00 5.49
CA THR A 510 -37.42 6.70 4.48
C THR A 510 -38.00 8.03 4.08
N THR A 511 -37.17 8.99 3.72
CA THR A 511 -37.57 10.29 3.17
C THR A 511 -37.79 10.17 1.66
N PRO A 512 -38.97 10.52 1.12
CA PRO A 512 -39.33 10.21 -0.28
C PRO A 512 -38.43 10.82 -1.35
N ASP A 513 -38.03 12.07 -1.18
CA ASP A 513 -37.40 12.88 -2.23
C ASP A 513 -35.95 13.29 -1.90
N ALA A 514 -35.35 12.64 -0.92
CA ALA A 514 -33.96 12.85 -0.55
C ALA A 514 -33.18 11.53 -0.50
N VAL A 515 -31.88 11.60 -0.68
CA VAL A 515 -31.02 10.51 -0.24
C VAL A 515 -31.01 10.54 1.26
N ASP A 516 -31.37 9.43 1.87
CA ASP A 516 -31.65 9.35 3.28
C ASP A 516 -30.61 8.51 4.01
N TYR A 517 -29.94 9.13 4.98
CA TYR A 517 -28.93 8.48 5.83
C TYR A 517 -29.56 8.16 7.18
N ILE A 518 -30.09 6.97 7.31
CA ILE A 518 -30.83 6.53 8.48
C ILE A 518 -29.85 5.91 9.48
N LEU A 519 -29.62 6.55 10.62
CA LEU A 519 -28.82 5.99 11.72
C LEU A 519 -29.61 4.88 12.42
N LEU A 520 -29.18 3.65 12.22
CA LEU A 520 -29.81 2.45 12.77
C LEU A 520 -29.34 2.15 14.20
N ALA A 521 -28.09 2.44 14.48
CA ALA A 521 -27.48 2.29 15.81
C ALA A 521 -26.27 3.22 15.93
N GLU A 522 -26.07 3.76 17.12
CA GLU A 522 -24.90 4.54 17.50
C GLU A 522 -23.99 3.72 18.39
N ASN A 523 -22.68 3.82 18.18
CA ASN A 523 -21.64 3.12 18.94
C ASN A 523 -21.90 1.60 19.12
N TYR A 524 -22.40 0.95 18.08
CA TYR A 524 -22.68 -0.49 18.10
C TYR A 524 -21.39 -1.29 18.10
N GLN A 525 -21.28 -2.29 18.99
CA GLN A 525 -20.09 -3.13 19.11
C GLN A 525 -20.36 -4.56 18.68
N PHE A 526 -19.49 -5.09 17.80
CA PHE A 526 -19.48 -6.49 17.46
C PHE A 526 -18.66 -7.28 18.48
N ASN A 527 -19.10 -8.47 18.84
CA ASN A 527 -18.42 -9.31 19.81
C ASN A 527 -17.20 -10.01 19.20
N THR A 528 -17.24 -10.24 17.88
CA THR A 528 -16.19 -10.96 17.17
C THR A 528 -15.77 -10.22 15.91
N CYS A 529 -14.49 -10.36 15.59
CA CYS A 529 -13.90 -9.84 14.36
C CYS A 529 -14.17 -10.80 13.20
N THR A 530 -14.55 -10.25 12.05
CA THR A 530 -14.74 -11.01 10.80
C THR A 530 -13.82 -10.55 9.67
N TYR A 531 -12.80 -9.75 10.00
CA TYR A 531 -11.82 -9.28 9.02
C TYR A 531 -11.01 -10.46 8.46
N ASN A 532 -10.95 -10.58 7.12
CA ASN A 532 -10.35 -11.72 6.42
C ASN A 532 -10.97 -13.09 6.71
N VAL A 533 -12.21 -13.13 7.24
CA VAL A 533 -12.96 -14.37 7.41
C VAL A 533 -13.77 -14.65 6.16
N SER A 534 -13.62 -15.83 5.58
CA SER A 534 -14.29 -16.23 4.33
C SER A 534 -15.61 -16.97 4.58
N GLU A 535 -15.76 -17.57 5.73
CA GLU A 535 -16.90 -18.42 6.10
C GLU A 535 -18.17 -17.58 6.29
N SER A 536 -19.14 -17.76 5.43
CA SER A 536 -20.35 -16.93 5.39
C SER A 536 -21.24 -17.05 6.63
N ASP A 537 -21.19 -18.18 7.33
CA ASP A 537 -21.91 -18.43 8.57
C ASP A 537 -21.29 -17.75 9.80
N LEU A 538 -20.04 -17.35 9.71
CA LEU A 538 -19.33 -16.59 10.73
C LEU A 538 -19.39 -15.07 10.52
N GLN A 539 -19.97 -14.61 9.40
CA GLN A 539 -20.07 -13.18 9.08
C GLN A 539 -21.23 -12.53 9.84
N ALA A 540 -21.02 -11.28 10.26
CA ALA A 540 -22.12 -10.43 10.69
C ALA A 540 -23.09 -10.17 9.53
N CYS A 541 -24.37 -10.03 9.80
CA CYS A 541 -25.37 -9.75 8.79
C CYS A 541 -26.35 -8.69 9.25
N LEU A 542 -26.84 -7.88 8.31
CA LEU A 542 -27.93 -6.92 8.54
C LEU A 542 -29.14 -7.32 7.70
N LYS A 543 -30.24 -7.63 8.37
CA LYS A 543 -31.55 -7.89 7.77
C LYS A 543 -32.39 -6.63 7.80
N ILE A 544 -32.88 -6.20 6.64
CA ILE A 544 -33.74 -5.06 6.45
C ILE A 544 -35.08 -5.59 5.96
N GLU A 545 -36.14 -5.39 6.74
CA GLU A 545 -37.47 -5.91 6.48
C GLU A 545 -38.48 -4.77 6.41
N THR A 546 -39.32 -4.74 5.36
CA THR A 546 -40.42 -3.78 5.28
C THR A 546 -41.43 -4.02 6.40
N ARG A 547 -42.00 -2.95 6.94
CA ARG A 547 -43.01 -2.97 8.02
C ARG A 547 -44.20 -2.05 7.70
N VAL A 548 -44.73 -2.24 6.48
CA VAL A 548 -45.81 -1.41 5.97
C VAL A 548 -47.12 -2.16 6.05
N GLY A 549 -48.08 -1.55 6.71
CA GLY A 549 -49.43 -2.10 6.87
C GLY A 549 -50.25 -2.01 5.58
N ASN A 550 -51.16 -2.97 5.37
CA ASN A 550 -52.05 -2.97 4.18
C ASN A 550 -52.93 -1.73 4.09
N ALA A 551 -53.28 -1.12 5.22
CA ALA A 551 -54.03 0.14 5.26
C ALA A 551 -53.24 1.33 4.68
N ASP A 552 -51.93 1.39 4.99
CA ASP A 552 -51.07 2.44 4.46
C ASP A 552 -50.85 2.33 2.94
N ILE A 553 -50.76 1.09 2.43
CA ILE A 553 -50.66 0.84 0.99
C ILE A 553 -51.96 1.30 0.28
N ARG A 554 -53.13 0.86 0.79
CA ARG A 554 -54.44 1.20 0.18
C ARG A 554 -54.71 2.69 0.18
N ASN A 555 -54.20 3.40 1.19
CA ASN A 555 -54.41 4.83 1.33
C ASN A 555 -53.27 5.67 0.71
N ASN A 556 -52.38 5.06 -0.06
CA ASN A 556 -51.22 5.70 -0.69
C ASN A 556 -50.36 6.52 0.31
N LYS A 557 -50.16 6.02 1.53
CA LYS A 557 -49.34 6.67 2.56
C LYS A 557 -47.89 6.16 2.55
N LYS A 558 -47.69 4.86 2.28
CA LYS A 558 -46.39 4.20 2.28
C LYS A 558 -46.32 3.16 1.14
N THR A 559 -45.10 2.83 0.73
CA THR A 559 -44.80 1.72 -0.21
C THR A 559 -44.00 0.63 0.47
N ARG A 560 -44.00 -0.59 -0.08
CA ARG A 560 -43.08 -1.68 0.30
C ARG A 560 -41.85 -1.76 -0.59
N THR A 561 -41.72 -0.87 -1.53
CA THR A 561 -40.52 -0.81 -2.39
C THR A 561 -39.36 -0.25 -1.59
N MET A 562 -38.32 -1.06 -1.38
CA MET A 562 -37.08 -0.62 -0.74
C MET A 562 -36.06 -0.22 -1.81
N ARG A 563 -35.42 0.92 -1.64
CA ARG A 563 -34.33 1.42 -2.51
C ARG A 563 -33.11 1.63 -1.67
N ILE A 564 -32.15 0.71 -1.76
CA ILE A 564 -30.97 0.66 -0.91
C ILE A 564 -29.73 0.98 -1.75
N ASN A 565 -29.03 2.05 -1.39
CA ASN A 565 -27.75 2.42 -1.98
C ASN A 565 -26.62 1.64 -1.32
N CYS A 566 -26.44 1.80 -0.01
CA CYS A 566 -25.40 1.12 0.75
C CYS A 566 -25.73 1.07 2.25
N ILE A 567 -24.90 0.33 2.98
CA ILE A 567 -24.85 0.31 4.43
C ILE A 567 -23.48 0.86 4.82
N LEU A 568 -23.42 1.73 5.81
CA LEU A 568 -22.18 2.29 6.33
C LEU A 568 -21.96 1.81 7.75
N LEU A 569 -20.74 1.38 8.03
CA LEU A 569 -20.20 1.24 9.38
C LEU A 569 -19.15 2.32 9.59
N VAL A 570 -19.51 3.34 10.31
CA VAL A 570 -18.65 4.49 10.61
C VAL A 570 -18.04 4.29 11.98
N PRO A 571 -16.71 4.28 12.14
CA PRO A 571 -16.12 4.24 13.47
C PRO A 571 -16.64 5.39 14.32
N HIS A 572 -17.16 5.06 15.51
CA HIS A 572 -17.72 6.06 16.42
C HIS A 572 -16.67 7.11 16.81
N GLY A 573 -17.02 8.37 16.84
CA GLY A 573 -16.11 9.49 17.08
C GLY A 573 -15.41 10.03 15.82
N THR A 574 -15.63 9.46 14.63
CA THR A 574 -15.05 9.99 13.37
C THR A 574 -15.49 11.43 13.09
N LEU A 575 -16.70 11.79 13.49
CA LEU A 575 -17.21 13.15 13.32
C LEU A 575 -16.50 14.17 14.21
N GLU A 576 -16.18 13.78 15.44
CA GLU A 576 -15.43 14.65 16.37
C GLU A 576 -14.04 14.95 15.80
N LEU A 577 -13.42 13.97 15.15
CA LEU A 577 -12.13 14.15 14.47
C LEU A 577 -12.24 15.16 13.32
N VAL A 578 -13.33 15.12 12.57
CA VAL A 578 -13.57 16.06 11.45
C VAL A 578 -13.80 17.47 11.95
N ASP A 579 -14.57 17.63 13.00
CA ASP A 579 -14.85 18.94 13.59
C ASP A 579 -13.61 19.59 14.22
N ALA A 580 -12.65 18.78 14.64
CA ALA A 580 -11.37 19.24 15.17
C ALA A 580 -10.35 19.66 14.10
N LEU A 581 -10.61 19.35 12.83
CA LEU A 581 -9.71 19.72 11.73
C LEU A 581 -9.90 21.21 11.37
N PRO A 582 -8.81 21.94 11.09
CA PRO A 582 -8.89 23.34 10.71
C PRO A 582 -9.77 23.53 9.46
N SER A 583 -10.54 24.61 9.44
CA SER A 583 -11.35 25.05 8.29
C SER A 583 -10.54 25.28 6.98
N GLU A 584 -9.23 25.20 7.06
CA GLU A 584 -8.27 25.34 5.96
C GLU A 584 -8.21 24.15 5.00
N ILE A 585 -8.86 23.02 5.31
CA ILE A 585 -8.92 21.85 4.44
C ILE A 585 -9.88 22.08 3.25
N GLY A 586 -10.05 23.32 2.85
CA GLY A 586 -10.60 23.78 1.58
C GLY A 586 -11.79 23.01 1.01
N SER A 587 -12.91 23.24 1.50
CA SER A 587 -14.30 23.25 1.05
C SER A 587 -15.18 22.96 2.24
N PRO A 588 -16.20 23.77 2.51
CA PRO A 588 -17.13 23.47 3.57
C PRO A 588 -17.73 22.09 3.31
N ALA A 589 -17.74 21.27 4.33
CA ALA A 589 -18.54 20.07 4.37
C ALA A 589 -19.92 20.41 3.81
N VAL A 590 -20.35 19.71 2.78
CA VAL A 590 -21.72 19.87 2.29
C VAL A 590 -22.61 19.31 3.39
N PRO A 591 -23.39 20.12 4.09
CA PRO A 591 -24.27 19.62 5.13
C PRO A 591 -25.22 18.62 4.49
N VAL A 592 -25.17 17.39 4.94
CA VAL A 592 -26.26 16.45 4.68
C VAL A 592 -27.48 17.01 5.42
N ALA A 593 -28.62 17.02 4.76
CA ALA A 593 -29.84 17.62 5.31
C ALA A 593 -30.04 17.17 6.76
N ALA A 594 -30.19 18.13 7.63
CA ALA A 594 -30.27 17.98 9.09
C ALA A 594 -31.50 17.20 9.60
N ASN A 595 -32.12 16.37 8.78
CA ASN A 595 -33.40 15.72 9.07
C ASN A 595 -33.26 14.41 9.87
N HIS A 596 -32.05 13.94 10.07
CA HIS A 596 -31.79 12.74 10.86
C HIS A 596 -30.83 13.09 11.99
N VAL A 597 -31.27 12.91 13.20
CA VAL A 597 -30.42 13.05 14.38
C VAL A 597 -29.24 12.08 14.25
N GLY A 598 -28.04 12.59 14.35
CA GLY A 598 -26.83 11.78 14.21
C GLY A 598 -26.39 11.50 12.77
N THR A 599 -27.06 12.06 11.75
CA THR A 599 -26.58 11.96 10.38
C THR A 599 -25.35 12.83 10.22
N PRO A 600 -24.19 12.24 9.94
CA PRO A 600 -22.97 13.01 9.79
C PRO A 600 -23.07 13.90 8.55
N GLY A 601 -22.87 15.20 8.73
CA GLY A 601 -22.95 16.18 7.64
C GLY A 601 -22.00 15.97 6.49
N VAL A 602 -21.15 14.96 6.56
CA VAL A 602 -20.01 14.83 5.67
C VAL A 602 -19.73 13.45 5.17
N LEU A 603 -20.61 12.52 5.46
CA LEU A 603 -20.34 11.12 5.20
C LEU A 603 -20.17 10.77 3.75
N LEU A 604 -20.86 11.45 2.88
CA LEU A 604 -20.95 11.01 1.51
C LEU A 604 -20.55 12.09 0.56
N TYR A 605 -19.41 11.88 0.10
CA TYR A 605 -18.87 12.78 -0.85
C TYR A 605 -19.03 12.24 -2.26
N PRO A 606 -19.39 13.11 -3.19
CA PRO A 606 -19.63 12.71 -4.56
C PRO A 606 -18.41 12.14 -5.23
N HIS A 607 -18.62 11.11 -6.02
CA HIS A 607 -17.61 10.60 -6.92
C HIS A 607 -17.24 11.61 -7.99
N GLY A 608 -16.01 11.56 -8.45
CA GLY A 608 -15.54 12.30 -9.59
C GLY A 608 -15.17 13.76 -9.37
N LYS A 609 -15.44 14.32 -8.19
CA LYS A 609 -15.02 15.67 -7.83
C LYS A 609 -13.66 15.75 -7.14
N TYR A 610 -12.98 14.62 -7.05
CA TYR A 610 -11.72 14.52 -6.34
C TYR A 610 -10.57 14.53 -7.30
N THR A 611 -9.76 15.54 -7.18
CA THR A 611 -8.35 15.45 -7.43
C THR A 611 -7.70 14.64 -6.31
N ASP A 612 -6.52 14.11 -6.48
CA ASP A 612 -5.81 13.30 -5.49
C ASP A 612 -5.77 13.93 -4.10
N ARG A 613 -5.77 15.25 -4.00
CA ARG A 613 -5.85 15.99 -2.74
C ARG A 613 -7.25 16.01 -2.12
N SER A 614 -8.26 16.20 -2.93
CA SER A 614 -9.63 16.33 -2.45
C SER A 614 -10.21 15.02 -1.94
N TYR A 615 -9.70 13.89 -2.39
CA TYR A 615 -10.11 12.60 -1.91
C TYR A 615 -9.92 12.45 -0.39
N ARG A 616 -8.83 12.93 0.12
CA ARG A 616 -8.50 12.86 1.54
C ARG A 616 -9.32 13.84 2.36
N ALA A 617 -9.52 15.04 1.82
CA ALA A 617 -10.45 15.99 2.43
C ALA A 617 -11.83 15.35 2.60
N TRP A 618 -12.32 14.64 1.57
CA TRP A 618 -13.54 13.86 1.69
C TRP A 618 -13.49 12.82 2.81
N TYR A 619 -12.41 12.06 2.88
CA TYR A 619 -12.25 11.02 3.87
C TYR A 619 -12.31 11.57 5.30
N LEU A 620 -11.69 12.71 5.52
CA LEU A 620 -11.65 13.40 6.80
C LEU A 620 -12.91 14.23 7.08
N GLN A 621 -13.72 14.49 6.07
CA GLN A 621 -15.00 15.16 6.16
C GLN A 621 -16.18 14.23 6.46
N ARG A 622 -15.95 12.98 6.73
CA ARG A 622 -16.97 11.98 7.03
C ARG A 622 -17.42 11.94 8.45
#